data_c2e5d8b648c7841e64e1500a5d3d42c7
#
_entry.id   c2e5d8b648c7841e64e1500a5d3d42c7
#
_cell.length_a   1.000
_cell.length_b   1.000
_cell.length_c   1.000
_cell.angle_alpha   90.00
_cell.angle_beta   90.00
_cell.angle_gamma   90.00
#
_symmetry.space_group_name_H-M   'P 1'
#
loop_
_entity.id
_entity.type
_entity.pdbx_description
1 polymer ?
#
loop_
_entity_poly.entity_id
_entity_poly.type
_entity_poly.pdbx_seq_one_letter_code
_entity_poly.pdbx_strand_id
1 'polypeptide(L)'
;MPDHRSRRRASLTDAGLLHHRWRTASPPGPRRPLRAALVVVLVGVALVGAATPSLGAPAPTNPTDGQIGAARTEQETAAAEVGRIAGLVAVAEAELERVGIEAEAAGTAYMIAEEALQQAQVVAEQRAAELQAAAAAVAVAEARIARFSRDSYMNGATISRTAALLSSEGPGELIQRAALLDYVAVNEVDVLGQLQVAKVTQTNADSSARAARDEMAAAEETAQTAKAQADARLGAQQGAFAEVAAQKASYEAELQAAQIKVLELQGARNAYMQWTAQKQAEEAAAAAAAERSAREVAEAAAATRRNSSSDAPDSGSSGYTAPFSGRVTSCFGARWGTSHNGLDVASPIGTPLYAPISGTVQRAGPATGFGLAVYLLGDDGAVYVYGHINDYFVRTGDRVVAGEQIAEVGNRGNSTGPHVHFEVHPNGAMYSGASNPVAWLNARGISVGACGG
;
A
#
# COMPACT_ATOMS: atom_id res chain seq x y z
N MET A 1 43.12 -24.19 -44.81
CA MET A 1 44.39 -23.47 -44.95
C MET A 1 44.29 -22.15 -44.29
N PRO A 2 45.40 -21.74 -43.72
CA PRO A 2 45.45 -21.37 -42.29
C PRO A 2 45.81 -19.87 -42.11
N ASP A 3 45.78 -19.38 -40.89
CA ASP A 3 46.91 -18.83 -40.16
C ASP A 3 46.38 -18.28 -38.79
N HIS A 4 46.83 -18.81 -37.73
CA HIS A 4 48.02 -18.66 -36.88
C HIS A 4 48.16 -17.32 -36.16
N ARG A 5 48.32 -17.50 -34.86
CA ARG A 5 49.12 -16.74 -33.86
C ARG A 5 48.35 -15.65 -33.11
N SER A 6 48.52 -15.49 -31.81
CA SER A 6 49.49 -16.08 -30.86
C SER A 6 49.09 -15.75 -29.43
N ARG A 7 49.42 -16.67 -28.57
CA ARG A 7 49.50 -16.54 -27.11
C ARG A 7 50.42 -15.37 -26.70
N ARG A 8 50.04 -14.63 -25.65
CA ARG A 8 51.03 -14.23 -24.63
C ARG A 8 50.38 -14.28 -23.27
N ARG A 9 50.86 -15.23 -22.47
CA ARG A 9 50.91 -15.14 -21.01
C ARG A 9 52.01 -14.13 -20.67
N ALA A 10 51.81 -13.31 -19.65
CA ALA A 10 52.88 -12.73 -18.88
C ALA A 10 52.46 -12.75 -17.41
N SER A 11 53.31 -13.39 -16.67
CA SER A 11 53.29 -13.58 -15.23
C SER A 11 53.86 -12.37 -14.49
N LEU A 12 53.32 -12.10 -13.31
CA LEU A 12 53.95 -11.76 -12.02
C LEU A 12 55.35 -11.10 -12.05
N THR A 13 55.41 -9.92 -11.44
CA THR A 13 56.22 -9.55 -10.25
C THR A 13 56.20 -8.03 -10.15
N ASP A 14 55.92 -7.42 -9.09
CA ASP A 14 56.74 -7.04 -8.00
C ASP A 14 56.25 -5.73 -7.33
N ALA A 15 56.42 -5.68 -6.09
CA ALA A 15 56.20 -4.70 -5.08
C ALA A 15 56.46 -3.23 -5.46
N GLY A 16 55.54 -2.37 -5.02
CA GLY A 16 55.72 -0.93 -4.93
C GLY A 16 54.81 -0.33 -3.86
N LEU A 17 55.23 -0.39 -2.61
CA LEU A 17 54.69 0.35 -1.49
C LEU A 17 54.74 1.85 -1.75
N LEU A 18 53.65 2.47 -2.12
CA LEU A 18 53.45 3.91 -2.02
C LEU A 18 52.31 4.19 -1.04
N HIS A 19 52.74 4.55 0.17
CA HIS A 19 51.83 5.16 1.18
C HIS A 19 51.26 6.47 0.64
N HIS A 20 50.12 6.44 0.01
CA HIS A 20 49.30 7.62 -0.12
C HIS A 20 48.40 7.74 1.13
N ARG A 21 48.76 8.68 1.97
CA ARG A 21 47.90 9.23 3.03
C ARG A 21 46.58 9.64 2.41
N TRP A 22 45.58 8.78 2.56
CA TRP A 22 44.20 9.18 2.40
C TRP A 22 43.83 10.09 3.57
N ARG A 23 43.77 11.39 3.29
CA ARG A 23 43.04 12.32 4.14
C ARG A 23 41.62 11.77 4.26
N THR A 24 41.23 11.38 5.45
CA THR A 24 39.85 11.08 5.81
C THR A 24 39.04 12.36 5.63
N ALA A 25 38.41 12.52 4.49
CA ALA A 25 37.31 13.42 4.32
C ALA A 25 36.16 12.82 5.12
N SER A 26 35.78 13.50 6.19
CA SER A 26 34.57 13.18 6.93
C SER A 26 33.38 13.09 5.97
N PRO A 27 32.52 12.07 6.06
CA PRO A 27 31.32 12.03 5.25
C PRO A 27 30.47 13.25 5.60
N PRO A 28 29.88 13.93 4.60
CA PRO A 28 28.91 14.98 4.87
C PRO A 28 27.79 14.34 5.68
N GLY A 29 27.48 14.93 6.83
CA GLY A 29 26.39 14.52 7.70
C GLY A 29 25.08 14.41 6.90
N PRO A 30 24.12 13.60 7.35
CA PRO A 30 22.88 13.38 6.64
C PRO A 30 22.20 14.74 6.44
N ARG A 31 22.10 15.16 5.18
CA ARG A 31 21.24 16.27 4.78
C ARG A 31 19.84 15.86 5.18
N ARG A 32 19.36 16.43 6.27
CA ARG A 32 17.96 16.35 6.65
C ARG A 32 17.16 16.78 5.42
N PRO A 33 16.20 15.96 4.94
CA PRO A 33 15.29 16.45 3.92
C PRO A 33 14.60 17.66 4.52
N LEU A 34 14.69 18.79 3.83
CA LEU A 34 13.80 19.92 4.11
C LEU A 34 12.38 19.34 4.01
N ARG A 35 11.78 19.14 5.15
CA ARG A 35 10.34 19.01 5.25
C ARG A 35 9.82 20.31 4.65
N ALA A 36 9.29 20.23 3.44
CA ALA A 36 8.37 21.23 2.93
C ALA A 36 7.10 21.10 3.79
N ALA A 37 7.21 21.60 5.02
CA ALA A 37 6.06 22.09 5.71
C ALA A 37 5.58 23.23 4.81
N LEU A 38 4.41 23.08 4.22
CA LEU A 38 3.62 24.18 3.68
C LEU A 38 3.19 24.98 4.91
N VAL A 39 4.16 25.70 5.47
CA VAL A 39 3.88 26.81 6.37
C VAL A 39 3.24 27.84 5.45
N VAL A 40 1.94 27.98 5.55
CA VAL A 40 1.28 29.21 5.18
C VAL A 40 1.95 30.28 6.04
N VAL A 41 3.00 30.89 5.51
CA VAL A 41 3.64 32.06 6.10
C VAL A 41 2.64 33.21 5.89
N LEU A 42 1.78 33.39 6.87
CA LEU A 42 1.17 34.67 7.13
C LEU A 42 2.33 35.64 7.42
N VAL A 43 2.79 36.32 6.39
CA VAL A 43 3.66 37.48 6.54
C VAL A 43 2.79 38.57 7.16
N GLY A 44 2.73 38.55 8.49
CA GLY A 44 2.36 39.72 9.28
C GLY A 44 3.47 40.75 9.12
N VAL A 45 3.35 41.62 8.10
CA VAL A 45 4.14 42.85 8.05
C VAL A 45 3.58 43.74 9.14
N ALA A 46 4.19 43.73 10.29
CA ALA A 46 4.03 44.79 11.29
C ALA A 46 4.69 46.06 10.70
N LEU A 47 3.92 46.79 9.96
CA LEU A 47 4.25 48.20 9.62
C LEU A 47 4.09 49.04 10.88
N VAL A 48 5.20 49.23 11.58
CA VAL A 48 5.32 50.39 12.52
C VAL A 48 5.28 51.63 11.66
N GLY A 49 4.09 52.12 11.44
CA GLY A 49 3.86 53.38 10.72
C GLY A 49 4.25 54.56 11.61
N ALA A 50 5.37 55.22 11.27
CA ALA A 50 5.58 56.57 11.69
C ALA A 50 4.41 57.45 11.17
N ALA A 51 3.66 58.06 12.08
CA ALA A 51 2.58 58.96 11.74
C ALA A 51 3.17 60.18 10.98
N THR A 52 3.00 60.19 9.65
CA THR A 52 3.12 61.43 8.88
C THR A 52 1.79 62.17 8.96
N PRO A 53 1.80 63.50 9.10
CA PRO A 53 0.55 64.26 9.12
C PRO A 53 -0.16 64.13 7.81
N SER A 54 -1.35 63.53 7.81
CA SER A 54 -2.20 63.39 6.63
C SER A 54 -2.68 64.78 6.20
N LEU A 55 -2.26 65.21 5.01
CA LEU A 55 -2.95 66.25 4.26
C LEU A 55 -4.38 65.75 4.04
N GLY A 56 -5.37 66.48 4.55
CA GLY A 56 -6.76 66.09 4.55
C GLY A 56 -7.25 65.65 3.19
N ALA A 57 -7.67 64.40 3.12
CA ALA A 57 -8.38 63.87 1.94
C ALA A 57 -9.67 64.68 1.77
N PRO A 58 -10.06 65.04 0.51
CA PRO A 58 -11.33 65.74 0.26
C PRO A 58 -12.48 64.93 0.81
N ALA A 59 -13.46 65.60 1.44
CA ALA A 59 -14.63 64.97 2.02
C ALA A 59 -15.32 64.08 0.97
N PRO A 60 -15.70 62.84 1.28
CA PRO A 60 -16.37 61.93 0.35
C PRO A 60 -17.66 62.60 -0.12
N THR A 61 -17.87 62.69 -1.45
CA THR A 61 -19.10 63.18 -2.08
C THR A 61 -20.28 62.32 -1.63
N ASN A 62 -21.35 62.98 -1.15
CA ASN A 62 -22.58 62.29 -0.74
C ASN A 62 -23.20 61.61 -1.98
N PRO A 63 -23.38 60.29 -2.05
CA PRO A 63 -23.88 59.63 -3.23
C PRO A 63 -25.33 59.98 -3.48
N THR A 64 -25.71 60.15 -4.77
CA THR A 64 -27.10 60.38 -5.20
C THR A 64 -27.93 59.10 -5.07
N ASP A 65 -29.25 59.19 -4.98
CA ASP A 65 -30.15 58.05 -4.93
C ASP A 65 -29.96 57.08 -6.11
N GLY A 66 -29.64 57.60 -7.29
CA GLY A 66 -29.31 56.77 -8.45
C GLY A 66 -28.01 55.95 -8.29
N GLN A 67 -27.00 56.54 -7.65
CA GLN A 67 -25.74 55.85 -7.35
C GLN A 67 -25.95 54.78 -6.29
N ILE A 68 -26.82 55.01 -5.27
CA ILE A 68 -27.18 54.02 -4.28
C ILE A 68 -27.96 52.86 -4.91
N GLY A 69 -28.87 53.16 -5.87
CA GLY A 69 -29.58 52.13 -6.63
C GLY A 69 -28.65 51.25 -7.45
N ALA A 70 -27.72 51.88 -8.20
CA ALA A 70 -26.71 51.16 -8.99
C ALA A 70 -25.79 50.27 -8.08
N ALA A 71 -25.38 50.78 -6.92
CA ALA A 71 -24.57 50.04 -5.96
C ALA A 71 -25.31 48.81 -5.39
N ARG A 72 -26.61 48.91 -5.15
CA ARG A 72 -27.43 47.77 -4.73
C ARG A 72 -27.51 46.70 -5.81
N THR A 73 -27.73 47.06 -7.05
CA THR A 73 -27.76 46.12 -8.18
C THR A 73 -26.39 45.44 -8.37
N GLU A 74 -25.30 46.18 -8.24
CA GLU A 74 -23.93 45.60 -8.28
C GLU A 74 -23.69 44.66 -7.08
N GLN A 75 -24.18 44.98 -5.89
CA GLN A 75 -24.12 44.11 -4.71
C GLN A 75 -24.90 42.80 -4.90
N GLU A 76 -26.13 42.89 -5.45
CA GLU A 76 -26.93 41.69 -5.76
C GLU A 76 -26.26 40.84 -6.83
N THR A 77 -25.66 41.45 -7.84
CA THR A 77 -24.91 40.75 -8.88
C THR A 77 -23.67 40.05 -8.30
N ALA A 78 -22.93 40.73 -7.42
CA ALA A 78 -21.77 40.16 -6.75
C ALA A 78 -22.17 38.99 -5.81
N ALA A 79 -23.30 39.12 -5.10
CA ALA A 79 -23.81 38.03 -4.25
C ALA A 79 -24.26 36.81 -5.06
N ALA A 80 -24.89 37.02 -6.24
CA ALA A 80 -25.22 35.92 -7.15
C ALA A 80 -23.97 35.22 -7.71
N GLU A 81 -22.92 35.99 -8.01
CA GLU A 81 -21.64 35.45 -8.47
C GLU A 81 -20.93 34.61 -7.39
N VAL A 82 -20.96 35.05 -6.14
CA VAL A 82 -20.48 34.25 -5.00
C VAL A 82 -21.22 32.91 -4.92
N GLY A 83 -22.54 32.92 -5.08
CA GLY A 83 -23.32 31.66 -5.09
C GLY A 83 -22.94 30.74 -6.26
N ARG A 84 -22.70 31.31 -7.44
CA ARG A 84 -22.24 30.53 -8.61
C ARG A 84 -20.88 29.94 -8.39
N ILE A 85 -19.93 30.70 -7.85
CA ILE A 85 -18.57 30.24 -7.54
C ILE A 85 -18.61 29.10 -6.50
N ALA A 86 -19.39 29.25 -5.43
CA ALA A 86 -19.55 28.20 -4.42
C ALA A 86 -20.07 26.89 -5.03
N GLY A 87 -21.01 26.98 -5.98
CA GLY A 87 -21.50 25.82 -6.73
C GLY A 87 -20.41 25.15 -7.58
N LEU A 88 -19.55 25.93 -8.24
CA LEU A 88 -18.44 25.39 -9.03
C LEU A 88 -17.37 24.71 -8.16
N VAL A 89 -17.06 25.27 -6.99
CA VAL A 89 -16.14 24.66 -6.04
C VAL A 89 -16.69 23.32 -5.56
N ALA A 90 -17.98 23.25 -5.21
CA ALA A 90 -18.60 22.00 -4.78
C ALA A 90 -18.57 20.91 -5.87
N VAL A 91 -18.78 21.29 -7.15
CA VAL A 91 -18.65 20.35 -8.28
C VAL A 91 -17.21 19.87 -8.45
N ALA A 92 -16.23 20.77 -8.33
CA ALA A 92 -14.81 20.41 -8.44
C ALA A 92 -14.35 19.51 -7.29
N GLU A 93 -14.84 19.73 -6.07
CA GLU A 93 -14.56 18.89 -4.92
C GLU A 93 -15.17 17.48 -5.08
N ALA A 94 -16.40 17.36 -5.61
CA ALA A 94 -17.02 16.08 -5.92
C ALA A 94 -16.27 15.30 -7.02
N GLU A 95 -15.75 16.01 -8.03
CA GLU A 95 -14.90 15.40 -9.07
C GLU A 95 -13.56 14.93 -8.50
N LEU A 96 -12.95 15.67 -7.60
CA LEU A 96 -11.72 15.28 -6.93
C LEU A 96 -11.93 14.01 -6.08
N GLU A 97 -13.06 13.93 -5.35
CA GLU A 97 -13.43 12.72 -4.60
C GLU A 97 -13.60 11.51 -5.55
N ARG A 98 -14.29 11.69 -6.69
CA ARG A 98 -14.46 10.63 -7.69
C ARG A 98 -13.12 10.08 -8.19
N VAL A 99 -12.22 10.97 -8.61
CA VAL A 99 -10.88 10.60 -9.11
C VAL A 99 -10.04 9.96 -8.01
N GLY A 100 -10.20 10.40 -6.76
CA GLY A 100 -9.56 9.81 -5.58
C GLY A 100 -9.94 8.35 -5.39
N ILE A 101 -11.23 8.03 -5.43
CA ILE A 101 -11.74 6.66 -5.29
C ILE A 101 -11.29 5.77 -6.46
N GLU A 102 -11.25 6.30 -7.69
CA GLU A 102 -10.72 5.56 -8.84
C GLU A 102 -9.22 5.24 -8.69
N ALA A 103 -8.42 6.16 -8.15
CA ALA A 103 -7.00 5.96 -7.90
C ALA A 103 -6.78 4.90 -6.81
N GLU A 104 -7.59 4.92 -5.76
CA GLU A 104 -7.56 3.93 -4.67
C GLU A 104 -7.93 2.53 -5.17
N ALA A 105 -9.02 2.40 -5.93
CA ALA A 105 -9.43 1.13 -6.53
C ALA A 105 -8.35 0.55 -7.46
N ALA A 106 -7.67 1.39 -8.26
CA ALA A 106 -6.57 0.96 -9.11
C ALA A 106 -5.33 0.55 -8.28
N GLY A 107 -5.04 1.24 -7.17
CA GLY A 107 -3.99 0.86 -6.23
C GLY A 107 -4.24 -0.52 -5.60
N THR A 108 -5.47 -0.78 -5.17
CA THR A 108 -5.89 -2.09 -4.64
C THR A 108 -5.75 -3.19 -5.69
N ALA A 109 -6.17 -2.94 -6.93
CA ALA A 109 -6.04 -3.90 -8.02
C ALA A 109 -4.57 -4.25 -8.30
N TYR A 110 -3.66 -3.27 -8.21
CA TYR A 110 -2.22 -3.52 -8.32
C TYR A 110 -1.70 -4.40 -7.18
N MET A 111 -2.10 -4.15 -5.92
CA MET A 111 -1.67 -4.98 -4.78
C MET A 111 -2.14 -6.44 -4.90
N ILE A 112 -3.37 -6.67 -5.39
CA ILE A 112 -3.89 -8.01 -5.69
C ILE A 112 -3.03 -8.71 -6.75
N ALA A 113 -2.68 -8.00 -7.82
CA ALA A 113 -1.86 -8.56 -8.89
C ALA A 113 -0.41 -8.84 -8.46
N GLU A 114 0.16 -8.00 -7.58
CA GLU A 114 1.48 -8.19 -6.99
C GLU A 114 1.51 -9.45 -6.09
N GLU A 115 0.48 -9.66 -5.27
CA GLU A 115 0.36 -10.86 -4.45
C GLU A 115 0.25 -12.12 -5.32
N ALA A 116 -0.58 -12.08 -6.37
CA ALA A 116 -0.72 -13.20 -7.30
C ALA A 116 0.61 -13.54 -7.99
N LEU A 117 1.40 -12.54 -8.37
CA LEU A 117 2.75 -12.72 -8.91
C LEU A 117 3.68 -13.40 -7.89
N GLN A 118 3.69 -12.94 -6.64
CA GLN A 118 4.51 -13.57 -5.60
C GLN A 118 4.14 -15.03 -5.37
N GLN A 119 2.84 -15.35 -5.35
CA GLN A 119 2.37 -16.74 -5.24
C GLN A 119 2.79 -17.59 -6.45
N ALA A 120 2.65 -17.06 -7.67
CA ALA A 120 3.07 -17.75 -8.88
C ALA A 120 4.59 -18.00 -8.92
N GLN A 121 5.41 -17.06 -8.42
CA GLN A 121 6.86 -17.22 -8.27
C GLN A 121 7.21 -18.39 -7.35
N VAL A 122 6.59 -18.45 -6.17
CA VAL A 122 6.79 -19.55 -5.21
C VAL A 122 6.43 -20.91 -5.82
N VAL A 123 5.30 -20.97 -6.53
CA VAL A 123 4.88 -22.21 -7.23
C VAL A 123 5.88 -22.60 -8.32
N ALA A 124 6.35 -21.65 -9.13
CA ALA A 124 7.33 -21.91 -10.18
C ALA A 124 8.67 -22.43 -9.63
N GLU A 125 9.15 -21.87 -8.52
CA GLU A 125 10.35 -22.34 -7.81
C GLU A 125 10.17 -23.76 -7.26
N GLN A 126 9.02 -24.04 -6.65
CA GLN A 126 8.70 -25.38 -6.15
C GLN A 126 8.68 -26.40 -7.30
N ARG A 127 7.99 -26.12 -8.41
CA ARG A 127 7.93 -27.02 -9.56
C ARG A 127 9.28 -27.20 -10.24
N ALA A 128 10.14 -26.19 -10.25
CA ALA A 128 11.51 -26.32 -10.72
C ALA A 128 12.35 -27.27 -9.84
N ALA A 129 12.19 -27.18 -8.50
CA ALA A 129 12.84 -28.10 -7.58
C ALA A 129 12.35 -29.55 -7.73
N GLU A 130 11.03 -29.74 -7.90
CA GLU A 130 10.44 -31.06 -8.18
C GLU A 130 10.99 -31.67 -9.49
N LEU A 131 11.15 -30.88 -10.55
CA LEU A 131 11.77 -31.32 -11.78
C LEU A 131 13.23 -31.74 -11.58
N GLN A 132 14.01 -30.97 -10.83
CA GLN A 132 15.40 -31.33 -10.52
C GLN A 132 15.48 -32.65 -9.72
N ALA A 133 14.61 -32.83 -8.74
CA ALA A 133 14.52 -34.08 -7.97
C ALA A 133 14.15 -35.28 -8.86
N ALA A 134 13.17 -35.12 -9.75
CA ALA A 134 12.78 -36.15 -10.69
C ALA A 134 13.90 -36.51 -11.71
N ALA A 135 14.64 -35.50 -12.20
CA ALA A 135 15.80 -35.72 -13.05
C ALA A 135 16.93 -36.48 -12.31
N ALA A 136 17.18 -36.16 -11.06
CA ALA A 136 18.14 -36.88 -10.21
C ALA A 136 17.71 -38.36 -9.99
N ALA A 137 16.41 -38.60 -9.81
CA ALA A 137 15.90 -39.96 -9.67
C ALA A 137 16.10 -40.80 -10.96
N VAL A 138 15.90 -40.22 -12.12
CA VAL A 138 16.22 -40.86 -13.41
C VAL A 138 17.71 -41.17 -13.50
N ALA A 139 18.59 -40.23 -13.17
CA ALA A 139 20.04 -40.42 -13.23
C ALA A 139 20.49 -41.57 -12.27
N VAL A 140 19.89 -41.65 -11.08
CA VAL A 140 20.16 -42.77 -10.13
C VAL A 140 19.70 -44.10 -10.73
N ALA A 141 18.52 -44.16 -11.32
CA ALA A 141 18.02 -45.39 -11.96
C ALA A 141 18.90 -45.82 -13.15
N GLU A 142 19.30 -44.88 -14.02
CA GLU A 142 20.22 -45.17 -15.13
C GLU A 142 21.60 -45.61 -14.66
N ALA A 143 22.16 -45.03 -13.60
CA ALA A 143 23.43 -45.44 -13.00
C ALA A 143 23.31 -46.88 -12.38
N ARG A 144 22.14 -47.22 -11.85
CA ARG A 144 21.87 -48.57 -11.34
C ARG A 144 21.85 -49.61 -12.46
N ILE A 145 21.19 -49.30 -13.58
CA ILE A 145 21.16 -50.12 -14.80
C ILE A 145 22.58 -50.30 -15.35
N ALA A 146 23.32 -49.19 -15.49
CA ALA A 146 24.70 -49.21 -16.00
C ALA A 146 25.64 -50.09 -15.16
N ARG A 147 25.51 -50.04 -13.80
CA ARG A 147 26.23 -50.93 -12.90
C ARG A 147 25.82 -52.39 -13.11
N PHE A 148 24.54 -52.65 -13.12
CA PHE A 148 24.03 -54.01 -13.30
C PHE A 148 24.49 -54.59 -14.66
N SER A 149 24.41 -53.82 -15.74
CA SER A 149 24.87 -54.24 -17.07
C SER A 149 26.36 -54.53 -17.13
N ARG A 150 27.18 -53.67 -16.47
CA ARG A 150 28.62 -53.89 -16.37
C ARG A 150 28.95 -55.14 -15.58
N ASP A 151 28.32 -55.30 -14.40
CA ASP A 151 28.56 -56.47 -13.55
C ASP A 151 28.12 -57.77 -14.23
N SER A 152 26.99 -57.75 -14.97
CA SER A 152 26.54 -58.86 -15.78
C SER A 152 27.51 -59.21 -16.90
N TYR A 153 28.08 -58.22 -17.59
CA TYR A 153 29.08 -58.42 -18.65
C TYR A 153 30.41 -58.91 -18.10
N MET A 154 30.93 -58.32 -17.01
CA MET A 154 32.22 -58.68 -16.41
C MET A 154 32.22 -60.05 -15.76
N ASN A 155 31.10 -60.47 -15.16
CA ASN A 155 30.95 -61.76 -14.52
C ASN A 155 30.52 -62.88 -15.51
N GLY A 156 30.52 -62.61 -16.81
CA GLY A 156 30.20 -63.58 -17.87
C GLY A 156 28.72 -63.95 -17.87
N ALA A 157 27.91 -63.15 -18.54
CA ALA A 157 26.49 -63.43 -18.78
C ALA A 157 26.22 -64.69 -19.67
N THR A 158 27.20 -65.51 -19.84
CA THR A 158 27.14 -66.73 -20.64
C THR A 158 26.71 -67.96 -19.84
N ILE A 159 26.32 -67.79 -18.56
CA ILE A 159 25.58 -68.88 -17.91
C ILE A 159 24.13 -68.75 -18.43
N SER A 160 23.84 -69.39 -19.57
CA SER A 160 22.43 -69.60 -19.93
C SER A 160 21.76 -70.19 -18.69
N ARG A 161 20.58 -69.71 -18.34
CA ARG A 161 19.81 -70.25 -17.19
C ARG A 161 19.80 -71.79 -17.24
N THR A 162 19.71 -72.38 -18.42
CA THR A 162 19.79 -73.80 -18.73
C THR A 162 21.17 -74.39 -18.36
N ALA A 163 22.28 -73.77 -18.71
CA ALA A 163 23.62 -74.28 -18.37
C ALA A 163 23.92 -74.20 -16.87
N ALA A 164 23.47 -73.13 -16.18
CA ALA A 164 23.61 -73.00 -14.75
C ALA A 164 22.82 -74.05 -13.96
N LEU A 165 21.65 -74.44 -14.49
CA LEU A 165 20.84 -75.49 -13.91
C LEU A 165 21.39 -76.88 -14.24
N LEU A 166 21.90 -77.14 -15.47
CA LEU A 166 22.47 -78.37 -15.92
C LEU A 166 23.85 -78.73 -15.24
N SER A 167 24.56 -77.73 -14.74
CA SER A 167 25.82 -77.90 -14.06
C SER A 167 25.69 -78.13 -12.55
N SER A 168 24.49 -78.37 -12.01
CA SER A 168 24.23 -78.61 -10.63
C SER A 168 24.64 -80.09 -10.22
N GLU A 169 25.35 -80.21 -9.09
CA GLU A 169 25.81 -81.52 -8.61
C GLU A 169 24.76 -82.34 -7.88
N GLY A 170 23.53 -81.76 -7.67
CA GLY A 170 22.43 -82.42 -7.02
C GLY A 170 21.13 -81.62 -6.90
N PRO A 171 20.03 -82.28 -6.42
CA PRO A 171 18.70 -81.60 -6.39
C PRO A 171 18.65 -80.35 -5.48
N GLY A 172 19.42 -80.33 -4.39
CA GLY A 172 19.48 -79.20 -3.45
C GLY A 172 20.16 -77.98 -4.08
N GLU A 173 21.24 -78.19 -4.81
CA GLU A 173 21.97 -77.19 -5.49
C GLU A 173 21.18 -76.63 -6.71
N LEU A 174 20.45 -77.50 -7.40
CA LEU A 174 19.53 -77.11 -8.47
C LEU A 174 18.46 -76.10 -7.98
N ILE A 175 17.85 -76.44 -6.80
CA ILE A 175 16.83 -75.57 -6.21
C ILE A 175 17.44 -74.21 -5.77
N GLN A 176 18.63 -74.21 -5.16
CA GLN A 176 19.30 -72.94 -4.80
C GLN A 176 19.67 -72.10 -5.99
N ARG A 177 20.21 -72.70 -7.04
CA ARG A 177 20.55 -71.97 -8.29
C ARG A 177 19.31 -71.47 -9.00
N ALA A 178 18.22 -72.24 -9.04
CA ALA A 178 16.96 -71.79 -9.61
C ALA A 178 16.39 -70.59 -8.85
N ALA A 179 16.40 -70.64 -7.51
CA ALA A 179 15.94 -69.57 -6.69
C ALA A 179 16.81 -68.26 -6.83
N LEU A 180 18.14 -68.43 -6.95
CA LEU A 180 19.06 -67.30 -7.19
C LEU A 180 18.80 -66.69 -8.58
N LEU A 181 18.62 -67.49 -9.64
CA LEU A 181 18.32 -67.02 -10.99
C LEU A 181 16.97 -66.32 -11.06
N ASP A 182 15.99 -66.80 -10.31
CA ASP A 182 14.67 -66.18 -10.20
C ASP A 182 14.75 -64.82 -9.45
N TYR A 183 15.51 -64.78 -8.38
CA TYR A 183 15.79 -63.55 -7.63
C TYR A 183 16.48 -62.47 -8.51
N VAL A 184 17.48 -62.88 -9.33
CA VAL A 184 18.17 -62.00 -10.26
C VAL A 184 17.21 -61.48 -11.32
N ALA A 185 16.37 -62.36 -11.92
CA ALA A 185 15.40 -61.99 -12.94
C ALA A 185 14.33 -61.00 -12.43
N VAL A 186 13.81 -61.27 -11.24
CA VAL A 186 12.82 -60.35 -10.61
C VAL A 186 13.46 -58.99 -10.32
N ASN A 187 14.70 -58.97 -9.83
CA ASN A 187 15.40 -57.69 -9.54
C ASN A 187 15.75 -56.91 -10.82
N GLU A 188 16.04 -57.58 -11.96
CA GLU A 188 16.25 -56.97 -13.27
C GLU A 188 14.99 -56.29 -13.81
N VAL A 189 13.85 -56.96 -13.75
CA VAL A 189 12.54 -56.42 -14.14
C VAL A 189 12.14 -55.22 -13.28
N ASP A 190 12.40 -55.29 -11.94
CA ASP A 190 12.11 -54.21 -11.01
C ASP A 190 12.93 -52.96 -11.33
N VAL A 191 14.21 -53.07 -11.68
CA VAL A 191 15.09 -51.94 -11.99
C VAL A 191 14.62 -51.20 -13.30
N LEU A 192 14.18 -51.95 -14.29
CA LEU A 192 13.62 -51.36 -15.53
C LEU A 192 12.28 -50.67 -15.25
N GLY A 193 11.43 -51.29 -14.45
CA GLY A 193 10.17 -50.70 -14.00
C GLY A 193 10.38 -49.40 -13.23
N GLN A 194 11.35 -49.33 -12.32
CA GLN A 194 11.72 -48.13 -11.60
C GLN A 194 12.21 -47.01 -12.51
N LEU A 195 13.03 -47.32 -13.56
CA LEU A 195 13.45 -46.33 -14.52
C LEU A 195 12.25 -45.79 -15.33
N GLN A 196 11.33 -46.66 -15.71
CA GLN A 196 10.15 -46.20 -16.47
C GLN A 196 9.26 -45.31 -15.64
N VAL A 197 9.02 -45.64 -14.37
CA VAL A 197 8.30 -44.77 -13.41
C VAL A 197 9.02 -43.44 -13.23
N ALA A 198 10.35 -43.46 -13.02
CA ALA A 198 11.13 -42.24 -12.87
C ALA A 198 11.05 -41.32 -14.10
N LYS A 199 11.12 -41.87 -15.32
CA LYS A 199 10.97 -41.12 -16.58
C LYS A 199 9.58 -40.53 -16.75
N VAL A 200 8.52 -41.25 -16.42
CA VAL A 200 7.16 -40.71 -16.42
C VAL A 200 7.03 -39.56 -15.40
N THR A 201 7.56 -39.76 -14.18
CA THR A 201 7.56 -38.72 -13.14
C THR A 201 8.31 -37.46 -13.60
N GLN A 202 9.49 -37.63 -14.24
CA GLN A 202 10.25 -36.51 -14.78
C GLN A 202 9.49 -35.76 -15.89
N THR A 203 8.82 -36.49 -16.79
CA THR A 203 8.01 -35.87 -17.86
C THR A 203 6.84 -35.06 -17.28
N ASN A 204 6.16 -35.61 -16.28
CA ASN A 204 5.07 -34.91 -15.60
C ASN A 204 5.60 -33.67 -14.85
N ALA A 205 6.74 -33.77 -14.16
CA ALA A 205 7.36 -32.66 -13.47
C ALA A 205 7.82 -31.56 -14.45
N ASP A 206 8.38 -31.93 -15.62
CA ASP A 206 8.74 -30.98 -16.67
C ASP A 206 7.51 -30.23 -17.21
N SER A 207 6.42 -30.95 -17.49
CA SER A 207 5.16 -30.33 -17.91
C SER A 207 4.61 -29.37 -16.85
N SER A 208 4.61 -29.78 -15.58
CA SER A 208 4.16 -28.93 -14.47
C SER A 208 5.04 -27.70 -14.28
N ALA A 209 6.37 -27.84 -14.41
CA ALA A 209 7.31 -26.73 -14.31
C ALA A 209 7.18 -25.73 -15.47
N ARG A 210 6.85 -26.19 -16.68
CA ARG A 210 6.53 -25.29 -17.80
C ARG A 210 5.25 -24.52 -17.54
N ALA A 211 4.18 -25.22 -17.17
CA ALA A 211 2.90 -24.58 -16.86
C ALA A 211 3.03 -23.53 -15.76
N ALA A 212 3.76 -23.82 -14.69
CA ALA A 212 3.99 -22.86 -13.61
C ALA A 212 4.80 -21.63 -14.05
N ARG A 213 5.76 -21.80 -14.96
CA ARG A 213 6.49 -20.66 -15.55
C ARG A 213 5.62 -19.79 -16.44
N ASP A 214 4.74 -20.41 -17.24
CA ASP A 214 3.81 -19.69 -18.11
C ASP A 214 2.80 -18.90 -17.24
N GLU A 215 2.32 -19.49 -16.15
CA GLU A 215 1.44 -18.83 -15.20
C GLU A 215 2.14 -17.65 -14.47
N MET A 216 3.39 -17.83 -14.07
CA MET A 216 4.20 -16.74 -13.48
C MET A 216 4.39 -15.59 -14.47
N ALA A 217 4.68 -15.87 -15.74
CA ALA A 217 4.83 -14.86 -16.78
C ALA A 217 3.52 -14.08 -17.03
N ALA A 218 2.38 -14.77 -17.03
CA ALA A 218 1.07 -14.13 -17.14
C ALA A 218 0.73 -13.26 -15.93
N ALA A 219 1.08 -13.72 -14.73
CA ALA A 219 0.91 -12.94 -13.51
C ALA A 219 1.80 -11.68 -13.49
N GLU A 220 3.04 -11.78 -14.01
CA GLU A 220 3.94 -10.63 -14.16
C GLU A 220 3.38 -9.58 -15.12
N GLU A 221 2.87 -9.99 -16.29
CA GLU A 221 2.22 -9.08 -17.24
C GLU A 221 1.01 -8.38 -16.60
N THR A 222 0.20 -9.14 -15.87
CA THR A 222 -0.96 -8.62 -15.13
C THR A 222 -0.55 -7.58 -14.10
N ALA A 223 0.48 -7.86 -13.30
CA ALA A 223 0.99 -6.94 -12.29
C ALA A 223 1.57 -5.65 -12.90
N GLN A 224 2.31 -5.77 -14.02
CA GLN A 224 2.84 -4.61 -14.75
C GLN A 224 1.71 -3.73 -15.30
N THR A 225 0.67 -4.34 -15.88
CA THR A 225 -0.50 -3.62 -16.40
C THR A 225 -1.26 -2.92 -15.29
N ALA A 226 -1.52 -3.60 -14.18
CA ALA A 226 -2.21 -3.03 -13.02
C ALA A 226 -1.39 -1.87 -12.40
N LYS A 227 -0.06 -2.01 -12.34
CA LYS A 227 0.83 -0.93 -11.89
C LYS A 227 0.73 0.30 -12.77
N ALA A 228 0.79 0.13 -14.09
CA ALA A 228 0.68 1.25 -15.02
C ALA A 228 -0.67 1.98 -14.89
N GLN A 229 -1.75 1.23 -14.67
CA GLN A 229 -3.06 1.81 -14.41
C GLN A 229 -3.11 2.58 -13.08
N ALA A 230 -2.55 2.03 -12.02
CA ALA A 230 -2.48 2.69 -10.71
C ALA A 230 -1.67 3.99 -10.79
N ASP A 231 -0.49 3.97 -11.44
CA ASP A 231 0.35 5.15 -11.64
C ASP A 231 -0.38 6.24 -12.47
N ALA A 232 -1.12 5.85 -13.52
CA ALA A 232 -1.90 6.77 -14.34
C ALA A 232 -3.06 7.41 -13.55
N ARG A 233 -3.78 6.65 -12.73
CA ARG A 233 -4.87 7.16 -11.88
C ARG A 233 -4.35 8.07 -10.78
N LEU A 234 -3.22 7.74 -10.17
CA LEU A 234 -2.54 8.62 -9.21
C LEU A 234 -2.14 9.95 -9.85
N GLY A 235 -1.56 9.92 -11.05
CA GLY A 235 -1.21 11.13 -11.81
C GLY A 235 -2.44 11.98 -12.13
N ALA A 236 -3.55 11.36 -12.53
CA ALA A 236 -4.82 12.06 -12.78
C ALA A 236 -5.38 12.70 -11.50
N GLN A 237 -5.32 12.04 -10.37
CA GLN A 237 -5.73 12.59 -9.07
C GLN A 237 -4.88 13.81 -8.68
N GLN A 238 -3.56 13.70 -8.80
CA GLN A 238 -2.65 14.82 -8.50
C GLN A 238 -2.90 16.01 -9.41
N GLY A 239 -3.16 15.77 -10.71
CA GLY A 239 -3.54 16.81 -11.67
C GLY A 239 -4.86 17.47 -11.31
N ALA A 240 -5.89 16.71 -11.00
CA ALA A 240 -7.19 17.23 -10.57
C ALA A 240 -7.08 18.06 -9.28
N PHE A 241 -6.28 17.60 -8.31
CA PHE A 241 -6.03 18.34 -7.07
C PHE A 241 -5.37 19.70 -7.35
N ALA A 242 -4.34 19.73 -8.21
CA ALA A 242 -3.67 20.98 -8.59
C ALA A 242 -4.61 21.95 -9.31
N GLU A 243 -5.47 21.44 -10.19
CA GLU A 243 -6.45 22.23 -10.92
C GLU A 243 -7.51 22.84 -9.99
N VAL A 244 -8.10 22.03 -9.10
CA VAL A 244 -9.10 22.50 -8.11
C VAL A 244 -8.48 23.56 -7.19
N ALA A 245 -7.24 23.34 -6.73
CA ALA A 245 -6.54 24.31 -5.89
C ALA A 245 -6.30 25.65 -6.61
N ALA A 246 -5.92 25.61 -7.90
CA ALA A 246 -5.72 26.81 -8.71
C ALA A 246 -7.04 27.55 -8.97
N GLN A 247 -8.11 26.83 -9.29
CA GLN A 247 -9.45 27.40 -9.47
C GLN A 247 -9.95 28.05 -8.19
N LYS A 248 -9.81 27.36 -7.05
CA LYS A 248 -10.21 27.89 -5.75
C LYS A 248 -9.47 29.19 -5.42
N ALA A 249 -8.15 29.24 -5.62
CA ALA A 249 -7.36 30.46 -5.43
C ALA A 249 -7.82 31.61 -6.34
N SER A 250 -8.16 31.35 -7.62
CA SER A 250 -8.70 32.32 -8.54
C SER A 250 -10.05 32.87 -8.06
N TYR A 251 -10.96 31.99 -7.66
CA TYR A 251 -12.28 32.36 -7.17
C TYR A 251 -12.23 33.15 -5.86
N GLU A 252 -11.33 32.78 -4.95
CA GLU A 252 -11.11 33.54 -3.72
C GLU A 252 -10.64 34.98 -4.02
N ALA A 253 -9.77 35.16 -5.01
CA ALA A 253 -9.31 36.48 -5.43
C ALA A 253 -10.46 37.31 -6.07
N GLU A 254 -11.29 36.71 -6.90
CA GLU A 254 -12.47 37.37 -7.51
C GLU A 254 -13.49 37.75 -6.44
N LEU A 255 -13.77 36.88 -5.49
CA LEU A 255 -14.66 37.15 -4.37
C LEU A 255 -14.15 38.29 -3.51
N GLN A 256 -12.85 38.31 -3.22
CA GLN A 256 -12.21 39.39 -2.49
C GLN A 256 -12.35 40.74 -3.21
N ALA A 257 -12.12 40.77 -4.52
CA ALA A 257 -12.27 41.97 -5.33
C ALA A 257 -13.73 42.47 -5.33
N ALA A 258 -14.70 41.58 -5.48
CA ALA A 258 -16.13 41.91 -5.41
C ALA A 258 -16.55 42.47 -4.05
N GLN A 259 -16.06 41.89 -2.94
CA GLN A 259 -16.32 42.37 -1.57
C GLN A 259 -15.74 43.77 -1.34
N ILE A 260 -14.51 44.04 -1.80
CA ILE A 260 -13.89 45.38 -1.72
C ILE A 260 -14.75 46.38 -2.46
N LYS A 261 -15.17 46.05 -3.68
CA LYS A 261 -16.00 46.92 -4.51
C LYS A 261 -17.34 47.24 -3.83
N VAL A 262 -17.98 46.24 -3.21
CA VAL A 262 -19.22 46.45 -2.42
C VAL A 262 -18.99 47.45 -1.27
N LEU A 263 -17.88 47.29 -0.51
CA LEU A 263 -17.53 48.20 0.57
C LEU A 263 -17.23 49.63 0.09
N GLU A 264 -16.56 49.78 -1.05
CA GLU A 264 -16.31 51.07 -1.69
C GLU A 264 -17.64 51.77 -2.08
N LEU A 265 -18.58 51.04 -2.70
CA LEU A 265 -19.88 51.53 -3.11
C LEU A 265 -20.80 51.88 -1.92
N GLN A 266 -20.62 51.24 -0.79
CA GLN A 266 -21.32 51.56 0.47
C GLN A 266 -20.82 52.86 1.13
N GLY A 267 -19.85 53.56 0.53
CA GLY A 267 -19.29 54.78 1.08
C GLY A 267 -18.47 54.57 2.34
N ALA A 268 -17.99 53.38 2.52
CA ALA A 268 -17.13 53.05 3.67
C ALA A 268 -15.84 53.88 3.60
N ARG A 269 -15.57 54.68 4.63
CA ARG A 269 -14.44 55.60 4.76
C ARG A 269 -13.08 54.98 4.50
N ASN A 270 -13.01 53.65 4.62
CA ASN A 270 -11.81 52.88 4.37
C ASN A 270 -12.21 51.42 4.06
N ALA A 271 -12.69 51.15 2.85
CA ALA A 271 -13.15 49.86 2.40
C ALA A 271 -12.13 48.74 2.70
N TYR A 272 -10.86 49.03 2.46
CA TYR A 272 -9.76 48.10 2.76
C TYR A 272 -9.59 47.82 4.26
N MET A 273 -9.68 48.85 5.09
CA MET A 273 -9.55 48.70 6.55
C MET A 273 -10.72 47.91 7.14
N GLN A 274 -11.94 48.14 6.67
CA GLN A 274 -13.11 47.37 7.11
C GLN A 274 -13.02 45.93 6.62
N TRP A 275 -12.60 45.68 5.39
CA TRP A 275 -12.38 44.35 4.84
C TRP A 275 -11.26 43.62 5.62
N THR A 276 -10.13 44.32 5.88
CA THR A 276 -9.03 43.73 6.66
C THR A 276 -9.48 43.35 8.07
N ALA A 277 -10.26 44.22 8.73
CA ALA A 277 -10.82 43.93 10.04
C ALA A 277 -11.78 42.74 10.03
N GLN A 278 -12.61 42.63 8.98
CA GLN A 278 -13.52 41.51 8.79
C GLN A 278 -12.74 40.21 8.55
N LYS A 279 -11.73 40.23 7.68
CA LYS A 279 -10.88 39.04 7.41
C LYS A 279 -10.10 38.60 8.66
N GLN A 280 -9.54 39.54 9.41
CA GLN A 280 -8.89 39.23 10.69
C GLN A 280 -9.87 38.62 11.70
N ALA A 281 -11.11 39.07 11.71
CA ALA A 281 -12.14 38.48 12.57
C ALA A 281 -12.53 37.07 12.10
N GLU A 282 -12.66 36.84 10.79
CA GLU A 282 -12.91 35.50 10.21
C GLU A 282 -11.74 34.54 10.49
N GLU A 283 -10.49 35.00 10.28
CA GLU A 283 -9.28 34.22 10.58
C GLU A 283 -9.15 33.90 12.08
N ALA A 284 -9.44 34.91 12.95
CA ALA A 284 -9.44 34.69 14.39
C ALA A 284 -10.55 33.70 14.82
N ALA A 285 -11.72 33.76 14.19
CA ALA A 285 -12.81 32.81 14.44
C ALA A 285 -12.45 31.40 13.96
N ALA A 286 -11.81 31.29 12.78
CA ALA A 286 -11.31 30.01 12.25
C ALA A 286 -10.18 29.43 13.13
N ALA A 287 -9.24 30.27 13.56
CA ALA A 287 -8.17 29.87 14.51
C ALA A 287 -8.74 29.41 15.87
N ALA A 288 -9.74 30.16 16.40
CA ALA A 288 -10.41 29.76 17.64
C ALA A 288 -11.25 28.49 17.50
N ALA A 289 -11.80 28.22 16.32
CA ALA A 289 -12.48 26.96 16.01
C ALA A 289 -11.48 25.79 15.93
N ALA A 290 -10.34 26.01 15.26
CA ALA A 290 -9.25 25.04 15.18
C ALA A 290 -8.64 24.76 16.56
N GLU A 291 -8.47 25.80 17.40
CA GLU A 291 -7.97 25.65 18.78
C GLU A 291 -8.97 24.91 19.68
N ARG A 292 -10.28 25.14 19.50
CA ARG A 292 -11.33 24.39 20.21
C ARG A 292 -11.31 22.91 19.82
N SER A 293 -11.24 22.60 18.52
CA SER A 293 -11.15 21.21 18.05
C SER A 293 -9.85 20.55 18.53
N ALA A 294 -8.71 21.29 18.55
CA ALA A 294 -7.45 20.79 19.08
C ALA A 294 -7.52 20.54 20.61
N ARG A 295 -8.22 21.40 21.37
CA ARG A 295 -8.46 21.18 22.81
C ARG A 295 -9.36 19.99 23.06
N GLU A 296 -10.44 19.83 22.33
CA GLU A 296 -11.34 18.67 22.41
C GLU A 296 -10.59 17.37 22.15
N VAL A 297 -9.71 17.35 21.13
CA VAL A 297 -8.83 16.21 20.83
C VAL A 297 -7.80 15.99 21.95
N ALA A 298 -7.17 17.07 22.46
CA ALA A 298 -6.21 16.96 23.56
C ALA A 298 -6.86 16.50 24.86
N GLU A 299 -8.08 16.95 25.16
CA GLU A 299 -8.87 16.50 26.30
C GLU A 299 -9.33 15.05 26.16
N ALA A 300 -9.73 14.62 24.95
CA ALA A 300 -10.03 13.22 24.64
C ALA A 300 -8.77 12.34 24.79
N ALA A 301 -7.62 12.78 24.27
CA ALA A 301 -6.34 12.09 24.42
C ALA A 301 -5.87 12.06 25.88
N ALA A 302 -6.10 13.13 26.67
CA ALA A 302 -5.77 13.18 28.09
C ALA A 302 -6.74 12.34 28.93
N ALA A 303 -8.00 12.21 28.52
CA ALA A 303 -8.97 11.30 29.13
C ALA A 303 -8.57 9.83 28.85
N THR A 304 -8.14 9.54 27.63
CA THR A 304 -7.63 8.21 27.25
C THR A 304 -6.35 7.86 28.04
N ARG A 305 -5.41 8.81 28.23
CA ARG A 305 -4.20 8.59 29.05
C ARG A 305 -4.49 8.46 30.53
N ARG A 306 -5.52 9.12 31.06
CA ARG A 306 -5.97 8.96 32.44
C ARG A 306 -6.70 7.64 32.68
N ASN A 307 -7.40 7.12 31.66
CA ASN A 307 -8.03 5.80 31.72
C ASN A 307 -7.02 4.65 31.51
N SER A 308 -5.88 4.89 30.84
CA SER A 308 -4.83 3.87 30.70
C SER A 308 -3.93 3.70 31.91
N SER A 309 -4.08 4.54 32.96
CA SER A 309 -3.37 4.38 34.24
C SER A 309 -4.21 3.76 35.36
N SER A 310 -5.49 3.49 35.13
CA SER A 310 -6.36 2.76 36.04
C SER A 310 -7.42 2.02 35.21
N ASP A 311 -7.32 0.71 35.21
CA ASP A 311 -8.16 -0.29 34.55
C ASP A 311 -7.88 -0.48 33.05
N ALA A 312 -7.45 -1.70 32.74
CA ALA A 312 -7.70 -2.26 31.41
C ALA A 312 -9.21 -2.07 31.15
N PRO A 313 -9.61 -1.55 29.98
CA PRO A 313 -11.03 -1.43 29.67
C PRO A 313 -11.62 -2.83 29.83
N ASP A 314 -12.62 -2.91 30.67
CA ASP A 314 -13.49 -4.06 30.79
C ASP A 314 -13.89 -4.42 29.34
N SER A 315 -13.35 -5.50 28.83
CA SER A 315 -13.71 -6.06 27.55
C SER A 315 -15.18 -6.40 27.68
N GLY A 316 -16.03 -5.47 27.24
CA GLY A 316 -17.44 -5.73 27.10
C GLY A 316 -17.57 -7.08 26.42
N SER A 317 -18.50 -7.91 26.82
CA SER A 317 -18.69 -9.35 26.58
C SER A 317 -18.50 -9.84 25.12
N SER A 318 -18.03 -9.02 24.19
CA SER A 318 -17.78 -9.33 22.78
C SER A 318 -16.32 -9.55 22.39
N GLY A 319 -15.35 -9.15 23.24
CA GLY A 319 -13.90 -9.27 22.93
C GLY A 319 -13.41 -8.30 21.86
N TYR A 320 -14.23 -7.33 21.43
CA TYR A 320 -13.88 -6.34 20.42
C TYR A 320 -13.69 -4.95 21.04
N THR A 321 -12.79 -4.15 20.46
CA THR A 321 -12.47 -2.76 20.84
C THR A 321 -12.62 -1.84 19.63
N ALA A 322 -13.06 -0.59 19.85
CA ALA A 322 -13.17 0.40 18.78
C ALA A 322 -11.79 0.67 18.12
N PRO A 323 -11.64 0.48 16.80
CA PRO A 323 -10.35 0.59 16.12
C PRO A 323 -9.88 2.03 15.91
N PHE A 324 -10.78 2.98 15.92
CA PHE A 324 -10.53 4.40 15.66
C PHE A 324 -11.52 5.29 16.42
N SER A 325 -11.21 6.59 16.45
CA SER A 325 -12.11 7.65 16.90
C SER A 325 -12.13 8.77 15.85
N GLY A 326 -13.28 9.40 15.62
CA GLY A 326 -13.40 10.50 14.66
C GLY A 326 -14.78 10.61 14.02
N ARG A 327 -14.87 11.45 12.99
CA ARG A 327 -16.10 11.69 12.24
C ARG A 327 -16.07 10.91 10.93
N VAL A 328 -17.08 10.09 10.67
CA VAL A 328 -17.24 9.40 9.38
C VAL A 328 -17.44 10.44 8.27
N THR A 329 -16.60 10.37 7.24
CA THR A 329 -16.63 11.28 6.09
C THR A 329 -17.00 10.59 4.79
N SER A 330 -16.67 9.30 4.64
CA SER A 330 -16.94 8.55 3.41
C SER A 330 -17.27 7.10 3.74
N CYS A 331 -18.30 6.55 3.10
CA CYS A 331 -18.83 5.24 3.43
C CYS A 331 -18.52 4.18 2.38
N PHE A 332 -18.49 2.92 2.83
CA PHE A 332 -18.39 1.76 1.98
C PHE A 332 -19.51 1.71 0.94
N GLY A 333 -19.16 1.35 -0.31
CA GLY A 333 -20.13 1.04 -1.35
C GLY A 333 -19.78 1.58 -2.74
N ALA A 334 -20.61 1.17 -3.70
CA ALA A 334 -20.44 1.57 -5.10
C ALA A 334 -20.85 3.02 -5.32
N ARG A 335 -20.00 3.78 -6.02
CA ARG A 335 -20.27 5.16 -6.47
C ARG A 335 -19.45 5.50 -7.72
N TRP A 336 -20.01 6.29 -8.60
CA TRP A 336 -19.37 6.75 -9.86
C TRP A 336 -18.73 5.64 -10.70
N GLY A 337 -19.30 4.41 -10.69
CA GLY A 337 -18.80 3.29 -11.50
C GLY A 337 -17.63 2.53 -10.89
N THR A 338 -17.21 2.89 -9.67
CA THR A 338 -16.22 2.16 -8.87
C THR A 338 -16.76 1.85 -7.48
N SER A 339 -15.98 1.22 -6.60
CA SER A 339 -16.36 0.88 -5.24
C SER A 339 -15.36 1.45 -4.26
N HIS A 340 -15.88 2.12 -3.23
CA HIS A 340 -15.12 2.44 -2.03
C HIS A 340 -15.15 1.24 -1.08
N ASN A 341 -14.01 0.61 -0.85
CA ASN A 341 -13.90 -0.67 -0.14
C ASN A 341 -13.85 -0.54 1.38
N GLY A 342 -13.83 0.69 1.90
CA GLY A 342 -13.67 0.98 3.31
C GLY A 342 -14.61 2.03 3.88
N LEU A 343 -14.23 2.50 5.03
CA LEU A 343 -14.86 3.58 5.77
C LEU A 343 -13.78 4.65 6.05
N ASP A 344 -14.00 5.88 5.61
CA ASP A 344 -13.09 6.98 5.92
C ASP A 344 -13.56 7.70 7.18
N VAL A 345 -12.65 7.85 8.12
CA VAL A 345 -12.88 8.51 9.39
C VAL A 345 -11.90 9.64 9.59
N ALA A 346 -12.38 10.87 9.44
CA ALA A 346 -11.58 12.07 9.64
C ALA A 346 -11.23 12.24 11.12
N SER A 347 -9.92 12.39 11.36
CA SER A 347 -9.33 12.67 12.67
C SER A 347 -8.01 13.39 12.48
N PRO A 348 -7.54 14.18 13.45
CA PRO A 348 -6.23 14.81 13.40
C PRO A 348 -5.09 13.80 13.19
N ILE A 349 -4.06 14.22 12.45
CA ILE A 349 -2.83 13.41 12.30
C ILE A 349 -2.27 13.09 13.70
N GLY A 350 -1.88 11.83 13.92
CA GLY A 350 -1.37 11.35 15.21
C GLY A 350 -2.45 10.80 16.14
N THR A 351 -3.75 10.80 15.74
CA THR A 351 -4.81 10.14 16.52
C THR A 351 -4.55 8.63 16.56
N PRO A 352 -4.54 7.99 17.76
CA PRO A 352 -4.25 6.56 17.87
C PRO A 352 -5.26 5.66 17.15
N LEU A 353 -4.75 4.60 16.54
CA LEU A 353 -5.50 3.52 15.90
C LEU A 353 -5.20 2.20 16.63
N TYR A 354 -6.25 1.45 16.93
CA TYR A 354 -6.19 0.27 17.80
C TYR A 354 -6.61 -1.00 17.08
N ALA A 355 -6.05 -2.14 17.50
CA ALA A 355 -6.51 -3.45 17.05
C ALA A 355 -7.96 -3.72 17.57
N PRO A 356 -8.93 -4.02 16.69
CA PRO A 356 -10.32 -4.22 17.10
C PRO A 356 -10.51 -5.54 17.85
N ILE A 357 -9.64 -6.49 17.61
CA ILE A 357 -9.55 -7.81 18.24
C ILE A 357 -8.09 -8.24 18.28
N SER A 358 -7.77 -9.20 19.14
CA SER A 358 -6.43 -9.84 19.12
C SER A 358 -6.19 -10.52 17.76
N GLY A 359 -4.93 -10.49 17.29
CA GLY A 359 -4.64 -10.99 15.96
C GLY A 359 -3.14 -10.99 15.64
N THR A 360 -2.81 -11.29 14.40
CA THR A 360 -1.43 -11.28 13.88
C THR A 360 -1.33 -10.28 12.73
N VAL A 361 -0.33 -9.40 12.77
CA VAL A 361 -0.06 -8.43 11.72
C VAL A 361 0.45 -9.18 10.47
N GLN A 362 -0.33 -9.17 9.40
CA GLN A 362 0.06 -9.79 8.13
C GLN A 362 1.01 -8.90 7.34
N ARG A 363 0.81 -7.59 7.41
CA ARG A 363 1.65 -6.60 6.73
C ARG A 363 1.60 -5.27 7.49
N ALA A 364 2.74 -4.57 7.57
CA ALA A 364 2.84 -3.19 8.03
C ALA A 364 3.91 -2.46 7.23
N GLY A 365 3.59 -1.29 6.67
CA GLY A 365 4.55 -0.50 5.89
C GLY A 365 3.97 0.17 4.66
N PRO A 366 4.83 0.49 3.66
CA PRO A 366 4.41 1.14 2.42
C PRO A 366 3.37 0.31 1.66
N ALA A 367 2.31 0.96 1.19
CA ALA A 367 1.25 0.36 0.40
C ALA A 367 0.81 1.33 -0.69
N THR A 368 0.71 0.82 -1.93
CA THR A 368 0.29 1.61 -3.10
C THR A 368 -1.14 2.10 -2.87
N GLY A 369 -1.40 3.37 -3.17
CA GLY A 369 -2.68 4.01 -2.88
C GLY A 369 -2.76 4.53 -1.44
N PHE A 370 -2.53 3.72 -0.43
CA PHE A 370 -2.62 4.09 0.99
C PHE A 370 -1.41 4.88 1.52
N GLY A 371 -0.27 4.86 0.81
CA GLY A 371 0.99 5.43 1.31
C GLY A 371 1.63 4.56 2.39
N LEU A 372 1.03 4.50 3.59
CA LEU A 372 1.34 3.52 4.63
C LEU A 372 0.06 2.80 5.06
N ALA A 373 0.17 1.50 5.36
CA ALA A 373 -0.94 0.68 5.83
C ALA A 373 -0.51 -0.40 6.83
N VAL A 374 -1.48 -0.83 7.66
CA VAL A 374 -1.38 -2.02 8.50
C VAL A 374 -2.53 -2.97 8.13
N TYR A 375 -2.20 -4.25 7.97
CA TYR A 375 -3.13 -5.35 7.70
C TYR A 375 -3.06 -6.33 8.88
N LEU A 376 -4.13 -6.42 9.64
CA LEU A 376 -4.25 -7.25 10.83
C LEU A 376 -5.20 -8.41 10.56
N LEU A 377 -4.72 -9.65 10.60
CA LEU A 377 -5.56 -10.84 10.65
C LEU A 377 -6.01 -11.06 12.10
N GLY A 378 -7.28 -10.78 12.36
CA GLY A 378 -7.91 -11.02 13.65
C GLY A 378 -8.09 -12.51 13.96
N ASP A 379 -8.22 -12.85 15.23
CA ASP A 379 -8.51 -14.22 15.68
C ASP A 379 -9.90 -14.69 15.24
N ASP A 380 -10.76 -13.79 14.78
CA ASP A 380 -12.04 -14.08 14.15
C ASP A 380 -11.92 -14.45 12.66
N GLY A 381 -10.71 -14.46 12.11
CA GLY A 381 -10.41 -14.80 10.73
C GLY A 381 -10.64 -13.67 9.73
N ALA A 382 -11.07 -12.48 10.16
CA ALA A 382 -11.18 -11.31 9.30
C ALA A 382 -9.87 -10.54 9.21
N VAL A 383 -9.58 -9.92 8.05
CA VAL A 383 -8.48 -8.97 7.93
C VAL A 383 -9.02 -7.55 8.09
N TYR A 384 -8.35 -6.78 8.93
CA TYR A 384 -8.61 -5.36 9.20
C TYR A 384 -7.51 -4.52 8.58
N VAL A 385 -7.87 -3.58 7.71
CA VAL A 385 -6.91 -2.73 6.98
C VAL A 385 -7.00 -1.31 7.48
N TYR A 386 -5.86 -0.70 7.74
CA TYR A 386 -5.71 0.71 8.12
C TYR A 386 -4.86 1.41 7.08
N GLY A 387 -5.49 2.23 6.22
CA GLY A 387 -4.85 3.00 5.17
C GLY A 387 -4.62 4.47 5.57
N HIS A 388 -3.79 5.17 4.81
CA HIS A 388 -3.44 6.59 4.94
C HIS A 388 -2.80 6.97 6.29
N ILE A 389 -2.28 5.98 7.03
CA ILE A 389 -1.71 6.17 8.37
C ILE A 389 -0.42 7.03 8.33
N ASN A 390 -0.13 7.76 9.43
CA ASN A 390 1.06 8.58 9.57
C ASN A 390 2.27 7.75 9.98
N ASP A 391 2.08 6.89 10.98
CA ASP A 391 3.10 5.96 11.47
C ASP A 391 2.45 4.68 12.00
N TYR A 392 3.24 3.61 12.11
CA TYR A 392 2.81 2.32 12.64
C TYR A 392 3.81 1.81 13.67
N PHE A 393 3.31 1.09 14.69
CA PHE A 393 4.07 0.67 15.85
C PHE A 393 4.26 -0.85 15.92
N VAL A 394 3.83 -1.57 14.88
CA VAL A 394 3.87 -3.04 14.77
C VAL A 394 4.62 -3.47 13.51
N ARG A 395 5.05 -4.72 13.47
CA ARG A 395 5.76 -5.32 12.33
C ARG A 395 5.00 -6.53 11.83
N THR A 396 5.22 -6.87 10.58
CA THR A 396 4.72 -8.13 10.00
C THR A 396 5.16 -9.32 10.86
N GLY A 397 4.20 -10.14 11.26
CA GLY A 397 4.37 -11.29 12.14
C GLY A 397 4.12 -10.99 13.63
N ASP A 398 4.01 -9.73 14.04
CA ASP A 398 3.73 -9.37 15.44
C ASP A 398 2.33 -9.84 15.85
N ARG A 399 2.23 -10.36 17.06
CA ARG A 399 0.98 -10.67 17.73
C ARG A 399 0.52 -9.46 18.52
N VAL A 400 -0.72 -9.03 18.31
CA VAL A 400 -1.32 -7.89 19.04
C VAL A 400 -2.56 -8.34 19.81
N VAL A 401 -2.89 -7.62 20.88
CA VAL A 401 -4.11 -7.83 21.65
C VAL A 401 -5.18 -6.80 21.32
N ALA A 402 -6.44 -7.14 21.54
CA ALA A 402 -7.55 -6.19 21.36
C ALA A 402 -7.29 -4.91 22.17
N GLY A 403 -7.45 -3.73 21.53
CA GLY A 403 -7.19 -2.42 22.14
C GLY A 403 -5.71 -2.00 22.15
N GLU A 404 -4.80 -2.80 21.60
CA GLU A 404 -3.39 -2.39 21.42
C GLU A 404 -3.28 -1.33 20.33
N GLN A 405 -2.51 -0.27 20.58
CA GLN A 405 -2.25 0.76 19.57
C GLN A 405 -1.29 0.22 18.51
N ILE A 406 -1.75 0.14 17.25
CA ILE A 406 -0.98 -0.41 16.14
C ILE A 406 -0.49 0.65 15.16
N ALA A 407 -1.18 1.79 15.07
CA ALA A 407 -0.85 2.87 14.14
C ALA A 407 -1.40 4.21 14.66
N GLU A 408 -1.25 5.26 13.84
CA GLU A 408 -1.88 6.57 14.07
C GLU A 408 -2.39 7.16 12.75
N VAL A 409 -3.46 7.95 12.83
CA VAL A 409 -4.10 8.63 11.69
C VAL A 409 -3.10 9.52 10.97
N GLY A 410 -3.14 9.50 9.64
CA GLY A 410 -2.28 10.29 8.77
C GLY A 410 -3.01 11.01 7.65
N ASN A 411 -2.23 11.32 6.62
CA ASN A 411 -2.68 11.92 5.35
C ASN A 411 -1.72 11.49 4.24
N ARG A 412 -1.32 10.20 4.23
CA ARG A 412 -0.34 9.67 3.27
C ARG A 412 -1.04 8.99 2.10
N GLY A 413 -0.32 8.86 0.99
CA GLY A 413 -0.85 8.25 -0.24
C GLY A 413 -1.93 9.10 -0.92
N ASN A 414 -2.95 8.46 -1.48
CA ASN A 414 -4.04 9.10 -2.22
C ASN A 414 -5.13 9.66 -1.28
N SER A 415 -4.74 10.52 -0.37
CA SER A 415 -5.63 11.11 0.63
C SER A 415 -5.94 12.57 0.33
N THR A 416 -7.19 13.00 0.54
CA THR A 416 -7.65 14.38 0.35
C THR A 416 -7.60 15.23 1.63
N GLY A 417 -7.31 14.61 2.78
CA GLY A 417 -7.22 15.27 4.08
C GLY A 417 -6.93 14.27 5.20
N PRO A 418 -6.63 14.73 6.43
CA PRO A 418 -6.32 13.85 7.54
C PRO A 418 -7.47 12.90 7.88
N HIS A 419 -7.30 11.60 7.64
CA HIS A 419 -8.25 10.54 7.96
C HIS A 419 -7.57 9.17 8.03
N VAL A 420 -8.25 8.19 8.57
CA VAL A 420 -7.93 6.76 8.37
C VAL A 420 -8.95 6.17 7.40
N HIS A 421 -8.48 5.44 6.41
CA HIS A 421 -9.28 4.52 5.61
C HIS A 421 -9.27 3.15 6.28
N PHE A 422 -10.45 2.62 6.61
CA PHE A 422 -10.59 1.37 7.35
C PHE A 422 -11.40 0.36 6.57
N GLU A 423 -10.83 -0.83 6.31
CA GLU A 423 -11.52 -1.93 5.64
C GLU A 423 -11.69 -3.14 6.56
N VAL A 424 -12.69 -3.96 6.28
CA VAL A 424 -12.90 -5.27 6.90
C VAL A 424 -13.10 -6.31 5.82
N HIS A 425 -12.28 -7.35 5.82
CA HIS A 425 -12.32 -8.46 4.88
C HIS A 425 -12.66 -9.77 5.61
N PRO A 426 -13.93 -10.15 5.73
CA PRO A 426 -14.38 -11.32 6.49
C PRO A 426 -13.83 -12.65 5.98
N ASN A 427 -13.39 -12.71 4.73
CA ASN A 427 -12.82 -13.90 4.10
C ASN A 427 -11.33 -14.14 4.44
N GLY A 428 -10.71 -13.25 5.23
CA GLY A 428 -9.30 -13.36 5.60
C GLY A 428 -8.30 -12.96 4.51
N ALA A 429 -8.77 -12.49 3.35
CA ALA A 429 -7.87 -12.00 2.30
C ALA A 429 -7.48 -10.54 2.54
N MET A 430 -6.21 -10.17 2.27
CA MET A 430 -5.72 -8.81 2.50
C MET A 430 -6.31 -7.76 1.53
N TYR A 431 -6.64 -8.16 0.29
CA TYR A 431 -6.92 -7.22 -0.79
C TYR A 431 -8.27 -7.45 -1.49
N SER A 432 -9.06 -8.40 -1.02
CA SER A 432 -10.34 -8.76 -1.65
C SER A 432 -11.39 -9.20 -0.65
N GLY A 433 -12.67 -9.05 -1.02
CA GLY A 433 -13.79 -9.46 -0.18
C GLY A 433 -14.13 -8.46 0.92
N ALA A 434 -13.81 -7.18 0.71
CA ALA A 434 -14.21 -6.11 1.62
C ALA A 434 -15.72 -6.10 1.87
N SER A 435 -16.10 -5.89 3.11
CA SER A 435 -17.48 -5.80 3.59
C SER A 435 -17.70 -4.46 4.27
N ASN A 436 -18.95 -4.01 4.34
CA ASN A 436 -19.29 -2.74 4.97
C ASN A 436 -18.81 -2.68 6.44
N PRO A 437 -17.77 -1.86 6.75
CA PRO A 437 -17.20 -1.79 8.09
C PRO A 437 -18.18 -1.33 9.15
N VAL A 438 -19.12 -0.43 8.82
CA VAL A 438 -20.16 0.06 9.76
C VAL A 438 -21.04 -1.08 10.22
N ALA A 439 -21.57 -1.87 9.29
CA ALA A 439 -22.39 -3.02 9.62
C ALA A 439 -21.62 -4.08 10.41
N TRP A 440 -20.36 -4.32 10.03
CA TRP A 440 -19.47 -5.27 10.68
C TRP A 440 -19.18 -4.89 12.14
N LEU A 441 -18.81 -3.63 12.40
CA LEU A 441 -18.48 -3.11 13.73
C LEU A 441 -19.70 -3.04 14.62
N ASN A 442 -20.86 -2.56 14.10
CA ASN A 442 -22.12 -2.50 14.84
C ASN A 442 -22.57 -3.88 15.31
N ALA A 443 -22.43 -4.91 14.48
CA ALA A 443 -22.75 -6.30 14.84
C ALA A 443 -21.87 -6.84 16.00
N ARG A 444 -20.75 -6.16 16.30
CA ARG A 444 -19.79 -6.49 17.36
C ARG A 444 -19.88 -5.56 18.57
N GLY A 445 -20.89 -4.71 18.60
CA GLY A 445 -21.14 -3.77 19.71
C GLY A 445 -20.33 -2.48 19.63
N ILE A 446 -19.60 -2.24 18.52
CA ILE A 446 -18.85 -1.01 18.30
C ILE A 446 -19.70 -0.07 17.46
N SER A 447 -20.22 0.97 18.09
CA SER A 447 -21.03 2.00 17.42
C SER A 447 -20.11 2.96 16.68
N VAL A 448 -20.26 3.05 15.36
CA VAL A 448 -19.61 4.06 14.52
C VAL A 448 -20.64 5.06 14.03
N GLY A 449 -20.26 6.31 13.81
CA GLY A 449 -21.18 7.36 13.37
C GLY A 449 -21.96 6.98 12.11
N ALA A 450 -23.10 7.63 11.92
CA ALA A 450 -23.90 7.41 10.71
C ALA A 450 -23.16 7.85 9.46
N CYS A 451 -23.33 7.08 8.38
CA CYS A 451 -22.87 7.44 7.05
C CYS A 451 -23.71 8.59 6.48
N GLY A 452 -23.07 9.71 6.22
CA GLY A 452 -23.68 10.83 5.51
C GLY A 452 -24.52 11.73 6.41
N GLY A 453 -23.95 12.77 6.88
CA GLY A 453 -24.62 14.01 7.27
C GLY A 453 -24.26 15.08 6.27
#